data_0bdc6998fd2f21b00c76e8b0cea66df3
#
_entry.id   0bdc6998fd2f21b00c76e8b0cea66df3
#
_cell.length_a   1.000
_cell.length_b   1.000
_cell.length_c   1.000
_cell.angle_alpha   90.00
_cell.angle_beta   90.00
_cell.angle_gamma   90.00
#
_symmetry.space_group_name_H-M   'P 1'
#
loop_
_entity.id
_entity.type
_entity.pdbx_description
1 polymer ?
#
loop_
_entity_poly.entity_id
_entity_poly.type
_entity_poly.pdbx_seq_one_letter_code
_entity_poly.pdbx_strand_id
1 'polypeptide(L)'
;MEELSLSTPVLYPEAVACLTAAFQEDPVLSYLFEDEEQRPLMLAAFFANRLASQNETDRLLVPSGLEARNAAALWETPEKDFENDSSFNAVVAAGISLLGQDWLSDRLANLRVLGEAKPKNRHWYLSFVGTRPESRGKGLASALIKSVTHICDQEKIPAYLESSNPDNVSLYESHGFQVTGEAVIKNGPTVPLMWRDPMLD
;
A
#
# COMPACT_ATOMS: atom_id res chain seq x y z
N MET A 1 17.94 -1.73 -6.17
CA MET A 1 16.47 -1.73 -6.34
C MET A 1 16.14 -1.43 -7.78
N GLU A 2 15.02 -1.90 -8.22
CA GLU A 2 14.51 -1.74 -9.57
C GLU A 2 13.12 -1.09 -9.49
N GLU A 3 12.94 -0.02 -10.26
CA GLU A 3 11.64 0.63 -10.43
C GLU A 3 10.91 -0.06 -11.58
N LEU A 4 9.68 -0.47 -11.35
CA LEU A 4 8.84 -1.14 -12.34
C LEU A 4 7.80 -0.16 -12.88
N SER A 5 7.56 -0.24 -14.18
CA SER A 5 6.43 0.40 -14.84
C SER A 5 5.52 -0.68 -15.47
N LEU A 6 4.33 -0.27 -15.91
CA LEU A 6 3.42 -1.13 -16.69
C LEU A 6 4.10 -1.71 -17.95
N SER A 7 5.16 -1.06 -18.42
CA SER A 7 5.98 -1.52 -19.54
C SER A 7 7.04 -2.55 -19.14
N THR A 8 7.15 -2.95 -17.87
CA THR A 8 8.06 -3.99 -17.40
C THR A 8 7.32 -5.35 -17.32
N PRO A 9 7.23 -6.11 -18.45
CA PRO A 9 6.22 -7.17 -18.58
C PRO A 9 6.48 -8.40 -17.70
N VAL A 10 7.72 -8.61 -17.25
CA VAL A 10 8.10 -9.84 -16.53
C VAL A 10 7.91 -9.74 -15.03
N LEU A 11 8.18 -8.57 -14.43
CA LEU A 11 8.16 -8.40 -12.97
C LEU A 11 6.84 -7.84 -12.43
N TYR A 12 5.99 -7.30 -13.29
CA TYR A 12 4.70 -6.76 -12.88
C TYR A 12 3.74 -7.84 -12.33
N PRO A 13 3.51 -8.97 -13.01
CA PRO A 13 2.76 -10.08 -12.44
C PRO A 13 3.38 -10.63 -11.15
N GLU A 14 4.71 -10.60 -11.03
CA GLU A 14 5.43 -11.04 -9.83
C GLU A 14 5.18 -10.09 -8.65
N ALA A 15 5.11 -8.77 -8.89
CA ALA A 15 4.74 -7.80 -7.85
C ALA A 15 3.30 -8.02 -7.35
N VAL A 16 2.34 -8.27 -8.27
CA VAL A 16 0.96 -8.65 -7.92
C VAL A 16 0.96 -9.91 -7.07
N ALA A 17 1.65 -10.96 -7.50
CA ALA A 17 1.71 -12.23 -6.78
C ALA A 17 2.40 -12.08 -5.40
N CYS A 18 3.42 -11.23 -5.30
CA CYS A 18 4.10 -10.90 -4.05
C CYS A 18 3.15 -10.21 -3.06
N LEU A 19 2.50 -9.13 -3.47
CA LEU A 19 1.55 -8.40 -2.63
C LEU A 19 0.36 -9.27 -2.24
N THR A 20 -0.18 -10.07 -3.17
CA THR A 20 -1.23 -11.05 -2.88
C THR A 20 -0.82 -11.99 -1.75
N ALA A 21 0.40 -12.55 -1.80
CA ALA A 21 0.89 -13.46 -0.76
C ALA A 21 1.17 -12.73 0.56
N ALA A 22 1.68 -11.50 0.50
CA ALA A 22 2.05 -10.73 1.69
C ALA A 22 0.84 -10.28 2.53
N PHE A 23 -0.31 -10.03 1.88
CA PHE A 23 -1.49 -9.42 2.48
C PHE A 23 -2.62 -10.40 2.82
N GLN A 24 -2.39 -11.73 2.77
CA GLN A 24 -3.42 -12.73 3.09
C GLN A 24 -4.00 -12.59 4.51
N GLU A 25 -3.17 -12.16 5.46
CA GLU A 25 -3.53 -11.99 6.87
C GLU A 25 -3.57 -10.52 7.28
N ASP A 26 -3.56 -9.60 6.32
CA ASP A 26 -3.62 -8.16 6.63
C ASP A 26 -5.00 -7.81 7.24
N PRO A 27 -5.06 -7.13 8.40
CA PRO A 27 -6.31 -6.86 9.09
C PRO A 27 -7.34 -6.11 8.26
N VAL A 28 -6.93 -5.09 7.49
CA VAL A 28 -7.85 -4.28 6.67
C VAL A 28 -8.34 -5.06 5.45
N LEU A 29 -7.44 -5.77 4.76
CA LEU A 29 -7.82 -6.57 3.60
C LEU A 29 -8.56 -7.85 3.98
N SER A 30 -8.30 -8.43 5.15
CA SER A 30 -9.12 -9.53 5.71
C SER A 30 -10.51 -9.05 6.14
N TYR A 31 -10.64 -7.84 6.67
CA TYR A 31 -11.94 -7.22 6.90
C TYR A 31 -12.69 -6.99 5.59
N LEU A 32 -12.02 -6.55 4.55
CA LEU A 32 -12.61 -6.30 3.24
C LEU A 32 -13.01 -7.60 2.53
N PHE A 33 -12.15 -8.61 2.55
CA PHE A 33 -12.31 -9.92 1.90
C PHE A 33 -12.31 -11.03 2.96
N GLU A 34 -13.44 -11.18 3.68
CA GLU A 34 -13.50 -12.08 4.85
C GLU A 34 -13.48 -13.57 4.51
N ASP A 35 -13.96 -13.94 3.31
CA ASP A 35 -13.97 -15.33 2.86
C ASP A 35 -12.52 -15.80 2.59
N GLU A 36 -11.99 -16.63 3.49
CA GLU A 36 -10.62 -17.11 3.43
C GLU A 36 -10.31 -17.95 2.18
N GLU A 37 -11.30 -18.68 1.65
CA GLU A 37 -11.13 -19.51 0.47
C GLU A 37 -11.05 -18.66 -0.80
N GLN A 38 -11.81 -17.57 -0.86
CA GLN A 38 -11.85 -16.67 -2.00
C GLN A 38 -10.82 -15.51 -1.89
N ARG A 39 -10.34 -15.20 -0.68
CA ARG A 39 -9.44 -14.06 -0.43
C ARG A 39 -8.22 -14.04 -1.34
N PRO A 40 -7.52 -15.16 -1.63
CA PRO A 40 -6.36 -15.13 -2.53
C PRO A 40 -6.69 -14.62 -3.93
N LEU A 41 -7.84 -15.03 -4.48
CA LEU A 41 -8.29 -14.58 -5.80
C LEU A 41 -8.71 -13.10 -5.77
N MET A 42 -9.43 -12.68 -4.73
CA MET A 42 -9.86 -11.29 -4.54
C MET A 42 -8.68 -10.35 -4.37
N LEU A 43 -7.67 -10.73 -3.58
CA LEU A 43 -6.44 -9.96 -3.41
C LEU A 43 -5.64 -9.87 -4.71
N ALA A 44 -5.55 -10.95 -5.47
CA ALA A 44 -4.87 -10.94 -6.78
C ALA A 44 -5.56 -9.96 -7.75
N ALA A 45 -6.89 -9.99 -7.82
CA ALA A 45 -7.65 -9.06 -8.64
C ALA A 45 -7.52 -7.62 -8.14
N PHE A 46 -7.58 -7.41 -6.82
CA PHE A 46 -7.40 -6.10 -6.19
C PHE A 46 -6.02 -5.50 -6.53
N PHE A 47 -4.93 -6.23 -6.30
CA PHE A 47 -3.59 -5.73 -6.59
C PHE A 47 -3.34 -5.58 -8.08
N ALA A 48 -3.84 -6.48 -8.93
CA ALA A 48 -3.72 -6.32 -10.38
C ALA A 48 -4.39 -5.03 -10.86
N ASN A 49 -5.62 -4.75 -10.40
CA ASN A 49 -6.32 -3.51 -10.75
C ASN A 49 -5.64 -2.28 -10.15
N ARG A 50 -5.20 -2.35 -8.87
CA ARG A 50 -4.57 -1.22 -8.19
C ARG A 50 -3.24 -0.84 -8.84
N LEU A 51 -2.42 -1.82 -9.21
CA LEU A 51 -1.17 -1.57 -9.90
C LEU A 51 -1.39 -1.13 -11.36
N ALA A 52 -2.44 -1.63 -12.04
CA ALA A 52 -2.79 -1.20 -13.39
C ALA A 52 -3.33 0.24 -13.44
N SER A 53 -3.93 0.73 -12.34
CA SER A 53 -4.47 2.10 -12.23
C SER A 53 -3.45 3.12 -11.70
N GLN A 54 -2.18 2.73 -11.52
CA GLN A 54 -1.13 3.67 -11.10
C GLN A 54 -0.95 4.78 -12.15
N ASN A 55 -0.66 5.99 -11.68
CA ASN A 55 -0.31 7.10 -12.54
C ASN A 55 1.14 6.97 -13.02
N GLU A 56 1.51 7.71 -14.08
CA GLU A 56 2.87 7.72 -14.62
C GLU A 56 3.94 8.17 -13.59
N THR A 57 3.51 8.92 -12.58
CA THR A 57 4.37 9.40 -11.50
C THR A 57 4.49 8.44 -10.32
N ASP A 58 3.54 7.49 -10.15
CA ASP A 58 3.59 6.51 -9.06
C ASP A 58 4.80 5.57 -9.26
N ARG A 59 5.41 5.12 -8.16
CA ARG A 59 6.60 4.27 -8.18
C ARG A 59 6.32 2.89 -7.63
N LEU A 60 6.30 1.90 -8.51
CA LEU A 60 6.30 0.50 -8.13
C LEU A 60 7.76 0.01 -8.04
N LEU A 61 8.19 -0.33 -6.84
CA LEU A 61 9.56 -0.74 -6.55
C LEU A 61 9.63 -2.22 -6.16
N VAL A 62 10.67 -2.90 -6.63
CA VAL A 62 11.03 -4.25 -6.19
C VAL A 62 12.54 -4.30 -5.87
N PRO A 63 12.99 -5.29 -5.07
CA PRO A 63 14.43 -5.55 -4.91
C PRO A 63 15.07 -5.91 -6.25
N SER A 64 16.37 -5.72 -6.37
CA SER A 64 17.12 -6.11 -7.57
C SER A 64 17.45 -7.61 -7.60
N GLY A 65 17.64 -8.16 -8.78
CA GLY A 65 18.16 -9.51 -8.99
C GLY A 65 17.20 -10.62 -8.56
N LEU A 66 17.70 -11.66 -7.91
CA LEU A 66 16.94 -12.85 -7.54
C LEU A 66 15.84 -12.59 -6.50
N GLU A 67 15.97 -11.50 -5.73
CA GLU A 67 14.99 -11.11 -4.71
C GLU A 67 13.82 -10.28 -5.28
N ALA A 68 13.83 -9.93 -6.58
CA ALA A 68 12.82 -9.08 -7.21
C ALA A 68 11.37 -9.58 -7.05
N ARG A 69 11.18 -10.89 -6.86
CA ARG A 69 9.88 -11.53 -6.68
C ARG A 69 9.39 -11.54 -5.22
N ASN A 70 10.27 -11.19 -4.27
CA ASN A 70 10.08 -11.47 -2.86
C ASN A 70 9.53 -10.30 -2.07
N ALA A 71 9.61 -9.08 -2.61
CA ALA A 71 9.01 -7.90 -2.03
C ALA A 71 8.59 -6.91 -3.11
N ALA A 72 7.59 -6.08 -2.79
CA ALA A 72 7.16 -4.97 -3.64
C ALA A 72 6.65 -3.82 -2.78
N ALA A 73 6.84 -2.58 -3.25
CA ALA A 73 6.27 -1.39 -2.65
C ALA A 73 5.70 -0.47 -3.73
N LEU A 74 4.50 0.06 -3.47
CA LEU A 74 3.87 1.10 -4.28
C LEU A 74 3.89 2.40 -3.51
N TRP A 75 4.54 3.41 -4.08
CA TRP A 75 4.56 4.77 -3.61
C TRP A 75 3.85 5.70 -4.56
N GLU A 76 3.03 6.58 -4.02
CA GLU A 76 2.39 7.65 -4.76
C GLU A 76 3.18 8.94 -4.52
N THR A 77 3.46 9.66 -5.61
CA THR A 77 4.31 10.86 -5.54
C THR A 77 3.56 12.07 -5.00
N PRO A 78 4.28 13.08 -4.49
CA PRO A 78 3.69 14.32 -3.95
C PRO A 78 2.92 15.17 -4.98
N GLU A 79 3.06 14.86 -6.26
CA GLU A 79 2.36 15.52 -7.37
C GLU A 79 0.93 15.02 -7.55
N LYS A 80 0.57 13.92 -6.88
CA LYS A 80 -0.77 13.36 -6.95
C LYS A 80 -1.78 14.27 -6.25
N ASP A 81 -2.90 14.51 -6.92
CA ASP A 81 -4.05 15.21 -6.33
C ASP A 81 -4.85 14.24 -5.45
N PHE A 82 -4.49 14.16 -4.18
CA PHE A 82 -5.17 13.31 -3.21
C PHE A 82 -6.60 13.76 -2.89
N GLU A 83 -6.99 15.02 -3.19
CA GLU A 83 -8.35 15.50 -2.96
C GLU A 83 -9.35 14.91 -3.97
N ASN A 84 -8.88 14.63 -5.18
CA ASN A 84 -9.68 14.09 -6.28
C ASN A 84 -9.35 12.63 -6.61
N ASP A 85 -8.63 11.93 -5.75
CA ASP A 85 -8.22 10.55 -5.99
C ASP A 85 -9.42 9.58 -5.92
N SER A 86 -10.01 9.32 -7.07
CA SER A 86 -11.05 8.30 -7.25
C SER A 86 -10.48 6.90 -7.55
N SER A 87 -9.17 6.73 -7.60
CA SER A 87 -8.54 5.48 -8.03
C SER A 87 -8.91 4.30 -7.12
N PHE A 88 -8.92 4.51 -5.80
CA PHE A 88 -9.39 3.50 -4.86
C PHE A 88 -10.86 3.14 -5.10
N ASN A 89 -11.74 4.13 -5.25
CA ASN A 89 -13.16 3.92 -5.51
C ASN A 89 -13.40 3.21 -6.85
N ALA A 90 -12.61 3.50 -7.89
CA ALA A 90 -12.70 2.85 -9.19
C ALA A 90 -12.28 1.37 -9.15
N VAL A 91 -11.17 1.06 -8.47
CA VAL A 91 -10.70 -0.31 -8.25
C VAL A 91 -11.74 -1.13 -7.51
N VAL A 92 -12.33 -0.52 -6.52
CA VAL A 92 -13.37 -1.07 -5.69
C VAL A 92 -14.66 -1.30 -6.47
N ALA A 93 -15.12 -0.33 -7.23
CA ALA A 93 -16.31 -0.45 -8.08
C ALA A 93 -16.13 -1.56 -9.14
N ALA A 94 -14.93 -1.69 -9.72
CA ALA A 94 -14.61 -2.78 -10.62
C ALA A 94 -14.66 -4.15 -9.91
N GLY A 95 -14.13 -4.24 -8.70
CA GLY A 95 -14.19 -5.44 -7.85
C GLY A 95 -15.63 -5.85 -7.52
N ILE A 96 -16.48 -4.91 -7.13
CA ILE A 96 -17.91 -5.13 -6.87
C ILE A 96 -18.63 -5.62 -8.14
N SER A 97 -18.38 -4.97 -9.27
CA SER A 97 -18.99 -5.34 -10.56
C SER A 97 -18.63 -6.74 -11.02
N LEU A 98 -17.39 -7.17 -10.76
CA LEU A 98 -16.90 -8.50 -11.12
C LEU A 98 -17.40 -9.61 -10.18
N LEU A 99 -17.60 -9.28 -8.90
CA LEU A 99 -17.90 -10.26 -7.85
C LEU A 99 -19.36 -10.27 -7.40
N GLY A 100 -20.18 -9.29 -7.84
CA GLY A 100 -21.63 -9.26 -7.64
C GLY A 100 -22.10 -9.24 -6.19
N GLN A 101 -21.32 -8.64 -5.29
CA GLN A 101 -21.57 -8.72 -3.85
C GLN A 101 -21.90 -7.36 -3.22
N ASP A 102 -23.16 -7.16 -2.87
CA ASP A 102 -23.65 -5.92 -2.24
C ASP A 102 -22.98 -5.64 -0.87
N TRP A 103 -22.63 -6.69 -0.11
CA TRP A 103 -21.98 -6.54 1.20
C TRP A 103 -20.59 -5.86 1.12
N LEU A 104 -19.90 -6.02 0.01
CA LEU A 104 -18.62 -5.36 -0.23
C LEU A 104 -18.78 -3.84 -0.29
N SER A 105 -19.91 -3.35 -0.81
CA SER A 105 -20.21 -1.91 -0.88
C SER A 105 -20.21 -1.24 0.48
N ASP A 106 -20.80 -1.88 1.50
CA ASP A 106 -20.84 -1.33 2.86
C ASP A 106 -19.48 -1.30 3.51
N ARG A 107 -18.67 -2.36 3.34
CA ARG A 107 -17.31 -2.42 3.87
C ARG A 107 -16.40 -1.36 3.23
N LEU A 108 -16.55 -1.17 1.93
CA LEU A 108 -15.85 -0.12 1.21
C LEU A 108 -16.26 1.28 1.66
N ALA A 109 -17.55 1.49 1.90
CA ALA A 109 -18.02 2.74 2.47
C ALA A 109 -17.39 3.01 3.85
N ASN A 110 -17.17 1.95 4.66
CA ASN A 110 -16.50 2.07 5.96
C ASN A 110 -14.99 2.41 5.83
N LEU A 111 -14.34 2.07 4.71
CA LEU A 111 -12.94 2.43 4.47
C LEU A 111 -12.75 3.91 4.10
N ARG A 112 -13.83 4.67 3.84
CA ARG A 112 -13.74 6.11 3.55
C ARG A 112 -13.04 6.88 4.66
N VAL A 113 -13.12 6.41 5.90
CA VAL A 113 -12.43 7.02 7.05
C VAL A 113 -10.91 7.13 6.82
N LEU A 114 -10.30 6.19 6.08
CA LEU A 114 -8.88 6.25 5.73
C LEU A 114 -8.60 7.40 4.75
N GLY A 115 -9.43 7.53 3.71
CA GLY A 115 -9.31 8.63 2.74
C GLY A 115 -9.57 10.01 3.38
N GLU A 116 -10.54 10.10 4.30
CA GLU A 116 -10.85 11.32 5.04
C GLU A 116 -9.72 11.72 6.02
N ALA A 117 -9.00 10.74 6.56
CA ALA A 117 -7.87 10.96 7.46
C ALA A 117 -6.56 11.31 6.73
N LYS A 118 -6.49 11.06 5.42
CA LYS A 118 -5.28 11.33 4.65
C LYS A 118 -4.94 12.84 4.64
N PRO A 119 -3.68 13.22 4.94
CA PRO A 119 -3.26 14.62 4.92
C PRO A 119 -3.43 15.25 3.54
N LYS A 120 -3.86 16.51 3.49
CA LYS A 120 -3.99 17.28 2.24
C LYS A 120 -2.70 17.97 1.82
N ASN A 121 -1.74 18.06 2.71
CA ASN A 121 -0.44 18.65 2.43
C ASN A 121 0.33 17.77 1.45
N ARG A 122 1.17 18.38 0.62
CA ARG A 122 2.06 17.67 -0.31
C ARG A 122 2.96 16.69 0.42
N HIS A 123 2.91 15.39 0.09
CA HIS A 123 3.68 14.33 0.72
C HIS A 123 3.86 13.12 -0.20
N TRP A 124 4.87 12.30 0.06
CA TRP A 124 4.97 10.95 -0.48
C TRP A 124 4.01 10.02 0.27
N TYR A 125 3.27 9.19 -0.43
CA TYR A 125 2.35 8.25 0.21
C TYR A 125 2.76 6.79 -0.07
N LEU A 126 3.08 6.06 0.99
CA LEU A 126 3.31 4.61 0.90
C LEU A 126 1.97 3.88 0.87
N SER A 127 1.51 3.59 -0.33
CA SER A 127 0.22 2.93 -0.57
C SER A 127 0.25 1.45 -0.17
N PHE A 128 1.30 0.73 -0.55
CA PHE A 128 1.52 -0.67 -0.19
C PHE A 128 3.00 -1.00 -0.06
N VAL A 129 3.34 -1.84 0.91
CA VAL A 129 4.62 -2.53 0.97
C VAL A 129 4.39 -3.95 1.50
N GLY A 130 4.92 -4.94 0.80
CA GLY A 130 4.77 -6.33 1.20
C GLY A 130 6.01 -7.16 0.89
N THR A 131 6.24 -8.17 1.73
CA THR A 131 7.27 -9.20 1.53
C THR A 131 6.61 -10.55 1.63
N ARG A 132 6.89 -11.44 0.69
CA ARG A 132 6.41 -12.83 0.74
C ARG A 132 6.72 -13.46 2.09
N PRO A 133 5.81 -14.25 2.69
CA PRO A 133 6.00 -14.85 4.02
C PRO A 133 7.36 -15.54 4.17
N GLU A 134 7.77 -16.34 3.19
CA GLU A 134 9.02 -17.09 3.19
C GLU A 134 10.30 -16.24 3.06
N SER A 135 10.12 -14.97 2.77
CA SER A 135 11.23 -14.00 2.60
C SER A 135 11.24 -12.88 3.65
N ARG A 136 10.35 -12.98 4.65
CA ARG A 136 10.33 -12.03 5.78
C ARG A 136 11.63 -12.12 6.60
N GLY A 137 11.93 -11.06 7.34
CA GLY A 137 13.15 -10.99 8.17
C GLY A 137 14.46 -10.70 7.43
N LYS A 138 14.44 -10.62 6.10
CA LYS A 138 15.63 -10.32 5.26
C LYS A 138 15.85 -8.82 5.00
N GLY A 139 15.05 -7.93 5.56
CA GLY A 139 15.16 -6.48 5.39
C GLY A 139 14.67 -5.94 4.03
N LEU A 140 13.95 -6.75 3.22
CA LEU A 140 13.54 -6.34 1.87
C LEU A 140 12.56 -5.16 1.90
N ALA A 141 11.49 -5.23 2.72
CA ALA A 141 10.56 -4.11 2.89
C ALA A 141 11.27 -2.85 3.39
N SER A 142 12.16 -3.00 4.38
CA SER A 142 12.97 -1.91 4.93
C SER A 142 13.82 -1.23 3.85
N ALA A 143 14.44 -2.00 2.95
CA ALA A 143 15.23 -1.47 1.84
C ALA A 143 14.35 -0.67 0.85
N LEU A 144 13.14 -1.15 0.53
CA LEU A 144 12.19 -0.45 -0.33
C LEU A 144 11.68 0.84 0.31
N ILE A 145 11.39 0.84 1.61
CA ILE A 145 10.99 2.04 2.35
C ILE A 145 12.14 3.05 2.33
N LYS A 146 13.35 2.62 2.69
CA LYS A 146 14.54 3.48 2.79
C LYS A 146 14.86 4.19 1.47
N SER A 147 14.61 3.57 0.32
CA SER A 147 14.91 4.19 -0.98
C SER A 147 14.09 5.45 -1.23
N VAL A 148 12.82 5.46 -0.82
CA VAL A 148 11.96 6.63 -1.01
C VAL A 148 12.11 7.62 0.15
N THR A 149 12.27 7.15 1.39
CA THR A 149 12.52 8.09 2.50
C THR A 149 13.83 8.87 2.31
N HIS A 150 14.82 8.30 1.63
CA HIS A 150 16.01 9.05 1.23
C HIS A 150 15.70 10.17 0.21
N ILE A 151 14.79 9.91 -0.74
CA ILE A 151 14.32 10.96 -1.67
C ILE A 151 13.52 12.03 -0.90
N CYS A 152 12.69 11.62 0.05
CA CYS A 152 11.97 12.55 0.93
C CYS A 152 12.91 13.52 1.64
N ASP A 153 14.03 13.02 2.14
CA ASP A 153 15.04 13.84 2.84
C ASP A 153 15.73 14.82 1.86
N GLN A 154 16.13 14.34 0.69
CA GLN A 154 16.76 15.16 -0.34
C GLN A 154 15.84 16.27 -0.86
N GLU A 155 14.58 15.95 -1.10
CA GLU A 155 13.58 16.87 -1.64
C GLU A 155 12.92 17.73 -0.53
N LYS A 156 13.17 17.42 0.74
CA LYS A 156 12.55 18.05 1.92
C LYS A 156 11.02 17.93 1.89
N ILE A 157 10.52 16.77 1.45
CA ILE A 157 9.10 16.46 1.36
C ILE A 157 8.79 15.36 2.37
N PRO A 158 7.75 15.53 3.20
CA PRO A 158 7.34 14.51 4.16
C PRO A 158 6.77 13.26 3.48
N ALA A 159 6.58 12.21 4.28
CA ALA A 159 5.93 10.98 3.87
C ALA A 159 4.79 10.60 4.83
N TYR A 160 3.80 9.90 4.30
CA TYR A 160 2.63 9.43 5.04
C TYR A 160 2.33 7.96 4.70
N LEU A 161 1.74 7.25 5.64
CA LEU A 161 1.15 5.92 5.47
C LEU A 161 0.04 5.66 6.49
N GLU A 162 -0.84 4.73 6.17
CA GLU A 162 -1.72 4.04 7.11
C GLU A 162 -1.18 2.62 7.36
N SER A 163 -0.92 2.27 8.63
CA SER A 163 -0.45 0.94 8.99
C SER A 163 -1.63 -0.01 9.15
N SER A 164 -2.02 -0.70 8.07
CA SER A 164 -3.13 -1.67 8.07
C SER A 164 -2.95 -2.81 9.08
N ASN A 165 -1.71 -3.16 9.39
CA ASN A 165 -1.35 -4.06 10.47
C ASN A 165 -0.55 -3.31 11.55
N PRO A 166 -1.10 -3.15 12.78
CA PRO A 166 -0.42 -2.48 13.88
C PRO A 166 0.94 -3.09 14.26
N ASP A 167 1.16 -4.37 14.01
CA ASP A 167 2.44 -5.05 14.28
C ASP A 167 3.60 -4.46 13.44
N ASN A 168 3.29 -3.77 12.34
CA ASN A 168 4.28 -3.14 11.47
C ASN A 168 4.66 -1.72 11.92
N VAL A 169 4.03 -1.16 12.95
CA VAL A 169 4.33 0.20 13.44
C VAL A 169 5.81 0.35 13.75
N SER A 170 6.40 -0.60 14.48
CA SER A 170 7.83 -0.56 14.85
C SER A 170 8.77 -0.56 13.63
N LEU A 171 8.40 -1.24 12.54
CA LEU A 171 9.14 -1.17 11.29
C LEU A 171 9.13 0.26 10.74
N TYR A 172 7.98 0.91 10.67
CA TYR A 172 7.87 2.27 10.14
C TYR A 172 8.56 3.29 11.05
N GLU A 173 8.46 3.12 12.38
CA GLU A 173 9.18 3.96 13.35
C GLU A 173 10.70 3.88 13.15
N SER A 174 11.24 2.71 12.82
CA SER A 174 12.66 2.54 12.49
C SER A 174 13.13 3.32 11.26
N HIS A 175 12.18 3.77 10.43
CA HIS A 175 12.40 4.63 9.26
C HIS A 175 12.01 6.10 9.50
N GLY A 176 11.75 6.49 10.75
CA GLY A 176 11.47 7.87 11.15
C GLY A 176 10.00 8.27 11.06
N PHE A 177 9.08 7.35 10.77
CA PHE A 177 7.65 7.61 10.88
C PHE A 177 7.22 7.68 12.35
N GLN A 178 6.20 8.48 12.63
CA GLN A 178 5.60 8.61 13.96
C GLN A 178 4.08 8.45 13.84
N VAL A 179 3.46 7.79 14.80
CA VAL A 179 2.00 7.71 14.87
C VAL A 179 1.45 9.10 15.19
N THR A 180 0.60 9.63 14.34
CA THR A 180 -0.03 10.96 14.48
C THR A 180 -1.51 10.89 14.79
N GLY A 181 -2.10 9.69 14.68
CA GLY A 181 -3.51 9.45 14.94
C GLY A 181 -3.91 8.02 14.60
N GLU A 182 -5.20 7.78 14.65
CA GLU A 182 -5.79 6.49 14.31
C GLU A 182 -7.09 6.67 13.52
N ALA A 183 -7.34 5.82 12.54
CA ALA A 183 -8.63 5.71 11.87
C ALA A 183 -9.34 4.44 12.32
N VAL A 184 -10.58 4.57 12.81
CA VAL A 184 -11.39 3.44 13.28
C VAL A 184 -12.37 3.04 12.18
N ILE A 185 -12.14 1.90 11.56
CA ILE A 185 -13.06 1.33 10.55
C ILE A 185 -14.28 0.76 11.26
N LYS A 186 -15.47 1.18 10.87
CA LYS A 186 -16.71 0.66 11.45
C LYS A 186 -16.82 -0.86 11.29
N ASN A 187 -16.94 -1.57 12.40
CA ASN A 187 -16.95 -3.04 12.46
C ASN A 187 -15.66 -3.70 11.89
N GLY A 188 -14.57 -2.96 11.87
CA GLY A 188 -13.28 -3.39 11.34
C GLY A 188 -12.12 -2.99 12.25
N PRO A 189 -10.88 -3.09 11.78
CA PRO A 189 -9.70 -2.77 12.55
C PRO A 189 -9.55 -1.26 12.80
N THR A 190 -8.77 -0.93 13.83
CA THR A 190 -8.20 0.40 14.03
C THR A 190 -6.86 0.47 13.31
N VAL A 191 -6.66 1.53 12.55
CA VAL A 191 -5.50 1.71 11.65
C VAL A 191 -4.67 2.90 12.13
N PRO A 192 -3.43 2.70 12.61
CA PRO A 192 -2.51 3.79 12.90
C PRO A 192 -2.21 4.64 11.66
N LEU A 193 -2.28 5.96 11.84
CA LEU A 193 -1.90 6.94 10.83
C LEU A 193 -0.50 7.44 11.15
N MET A 194 0.42 7.37 10.19
CA MET A 194 1.81 7.64 10.46
C MET A 194 2.39 8.69 9.51
N TRP A 195 3.12 9.63 10.07
CA TRP A 195 3.76 10.74 9.38
C TRP A 195 5.27 10.73 9.61
N ARG A 196 6.02 11.11 8.60
CA ARG A 196 7.46 11.28 8.66
C ARG A 196 7.85 12.63 8.08
N ASP A 197 8.42 13.49 8.89
CA ASP A 197 9.09 14.69 8.41
C ASP A 197 10.42 14.34 7.75
N PRO A 198 10.87 15.10 6.73
CA PRO A 198 12.17 14.89 6.13
C PRO A 198 13.28 15.11 7.17
N MET A 199 14.26 14.23 7.19
CA MET A 199 15.44 14.40 8.03
C MET A 199 16.35 15.44 7.35
N LEU A 200 16.64 16.51 8.08
CA LEU A 200 17.57 17.54 7.62
C LEU A 200 18.95 17.19 8.16
N ASP A 201 19.96 17.14 7.29
CA ASP A 201 21.37 16.99 7.67
C ASP A 201 21.87 18.21 8.48
#